data_aad6a4ad6a903b2da3b7dffe159ad7f9
#
_entry.id   aad6a4ad6a903b2da3b7dffe159ad7f9
#
_cell.length_a   1.000
_cell.length_b   1.000
_cell.length_c   1.000
_cell.angle_alpha   90.00
_cell.angle_beta   90.00
_cell.angle_gamma   90.00
#
_symmetry.space_group_name_H-M   'P 1'
#
loop_
_entity.id
_entity.type
_entity.pdbx_description
1 polymer ?
#
loop_
_entity_poly.entity_id
_entity_poly.type
_entity_poly.pdbx_seq_one_letter_code
_entity_poly.pdbx_strand_id
1 'polypeptide(L)'
;MSYATKHLEEAGSIITKLDADAIERMAAALADLRGRGGRLFFLGVGGGAGNCSHAVNDFRKIVGIEAYAPTDNVSELTARTNDEGWETTFVEWLRISRLSSRDALFVMSVGGGNLEKNISPNLVRALEYAKVVGANIFGIVGRDGGFTARVGDHVIIVPTVNTENITPHAEAFQGVIWHLLVSHPALKTNQTKWESALR
;
A
#
# COMPACT_ATOMS: atom_id res chain seq x y z
N MET A 1 -30.27 -16.46 3.25
CA MET A 1 -28.82 -16.51 2.99
C MET A 1 -28.09 -16.16 4.28
N SER A 2 -27.03 -16.92 4.63
CA SER A 2 -26.25 -16.62 5.84
C SER A 2 -25.36 -15.41 5.63
N TYR A 3 -24.92 -14.76 6.72
CA TYR A 3 -23.96 -13.64 6.63
C TYR A 3 -22.67 -14.06 5.92
N ALA A 4 -22.12 -15.25 6.26
CA ALA A 4 -20.91 -15.77 5.64
C ALA A 4 -21.07 -15.94 4.11
N THR A 5 -22.21 -16.51 3.67
CA THR A 5 -22.50 -16.69 2.23
C THR A 5 -22.52 -15.33 1.53
N LYS A 6 -23.23 -14.33 2.09
CA LYS A 6 -23.30 -12.98 1.54
C LYS A 6 -21.92 -12.33 1.45
N HIS A 7 -21.12 -12.42 2.52
CA HIS A 7 -19.78 -11.84 2.54
C HIS A 7 -18.84 -12.44 1.50
N LEU A 8 -18.92 -13.77 1.28
CA LEU A 8 -18.14 -14.45 0.24
C LEU A 8 -18.61 -14.10 -1.18
N GLU A 9 -19.91 -13.90 -1.40
CA GLU A 9 -20.44 -13.40 -2.68
C GLU A 9 -19.98 -11.97 -2.97
N GLU A 10 -19.93 -11.11 -1.95
CA GLU A 10 -19.36 -9.75 -2.05
C GLU A 10 -17.88 -9.82 -2.48
N ALA A 11 -17.09 -10.69 -1.84
CA ALA A 11 -15.68 -10.90 -2.22
C ALA A 11 -15.55 -11.40 -3.67
N GLY A 12 -16.37 -12.35 -4.11
CA GLY A 12 -16.42 -12.80 -5.50
C GLY A 12 -16.76 -11.68 -6.48
N SER A 13 -17.70 -10.79 -6.10
CA SER A 13 -18.06 -9.62 -6.90
C SER A 13 -16.92 -8.60 -6.99
N ILE A 14 -16.11 -8.43 -5.94
CA ILE A 14 -14.93 -7.57 -6.00
C ILE A 14 -13.92 -8.13 -6.99
N ILE A 15 -13.61 -9.43 -6.93
CA ILE A 15 -12.67 -10.10 -7.84
C ILE A 15 -13.02 -9.82 -9.31
N THR A 16 -14.30 -9.93 -9.66
CA THR A 16 -14.74 -9.72 -11.05
C THR A 16 -14.69 -8.28 -11.53
N LYS A 17 -14.58 -7.31 -10.59
CA LYS A 17 -14.55 -5.87 -10.88
C LYS A 17 -13.17 -5.24 -10.74
N LEU A 18 -12.18 -5.99 -10.24
CA LEU A 18 -10.81 -5.50 -10.15
C LEU A 18 -10.24 -5.22 -11.55
N ASP A 19 -9.55 -4.08 -11.69
CA ASP A 19 -8.85 -3.71 -12.92
C ASP A 19 -7.52 -4.47 -13.01
N ALA A 20 -7.53 -5.60 -13.72
CA ALA A 20 -6.35 -6.43 -13.95
C ALA A 20 -5.26 -5.66 -14.72
N ASP A 21 -5.63 -4.80 -15.66
CA ASP A 21 -4.66 -4.02 -16.44
C ASP A 21 -3.95 -2.98 -15.55
N ALA A 22 -4.64 -2.39 -14.56
CA ALA A 22 -4.01 -1.53 -13.58
C ALA A 22 -3.00 -2.29 -12.70
N ILE A 23 -3.28 -3.55 -12.37
CA ILE A 23 -2.35 -4.41 -11.62
C ILE A 23 -1.10 -4.71 -12.48
N GLU A 24 -1.27 -5.06 -13.75
CA GLU A 24 -0.16 -5.28 -14.68
C GLU A 24 0.72 -4.04 -14.83
N ARG A 25 0.11 -2.86 -15.01
CA ARG A 25 0.86 -1.58 -15.06
C ARG A 25 1.62 -1.29 -13.78
N MET A 26 1.03 -1.59 -12.62
CA MET A 26 1.71 -1.44 -11.33
C MET A 26 2.88 -2.42 -11.19
N ALA A 27 2.73 -3.67 -11.62
CA ALA A 27 3.80 -4.66 -11.60
C ALA A 27 4.99 -4.23 -12.46
N ALA A 28 4.74 -3.72 -13.67
CA ALA A 28 5.78 -3.18 -14.55
C ALA A 28 6.52 -1.99 -13.91
N ALA A 29 5.79 -1.02 -13.35
CA ALA A 29 6.38 0.14 -12.70
C ALA A 29 7.20 -0.21 -11.44
N LEU A 30 6.78 -1.23 -10.68
CA LEU A 30 7.56 -1.75 -9.55
C LEU A 30 8.83 -2.48 -10.01
N ALA A 31 8.79 -3.18 -11.15
CA ALA A 31 9.98 -3.77 -11.75
C ALA A 31 10.99 -2.70 -12.21
N ASP A 32 10.51 -1.59 -12.78
CA ASP A 32 11.34 -0.43 -13.13
C ASP A 32 11.95 0.24 -11.89
N LEU A 33 11.16 0.37 -10.80
CA LEU A 33 11.67 0.86 -9.51
C LEU A 33 12.83 0.00 -9.00
N ARG A 34 12.67 -1.33 -9.03
CA ARG A 34 13.73 -2.26 -8.67
C ARG A 34 14.95 -2.10 -9.58
N GLY A 35 14.74 -2.03 -10.89
CA GLY A 35 15.81 -1.92 -11.89
C GLY A 35 16.70 -0.70 -11.70
N ARG A 36 16.13 0.42 -11.23
CA ARG A 36 16.90 1.65 -10.92
C ARG A 36 17.45 1.70 -9.49
N GLY A 37 17.27 0.65 -8.69
CA GLY A 37 17.70 0.58 -7.29
C GLY A 37 16.94 1.55 -6.37
N GLY A 38 15.69 1.85 -6.67
CA GLY A 38 14.81 2.67 -5.85
C GLY A 38 14.29 1.90 -4.64
N ARG A 39 13.98 2.63 -3.56
CA ARG A 39 13.41 2.08 -2.32
C ARG A 39 11.90 2.24 -2.31
N LEU A 40 11.22 1.38 -1.56
CA LEU A 40 9.76 1.38 -1.43
C LEU A 40 9.35 1.65 0.02
N PHE A 41 8.59 2.70 0.27
CA PHE A 41 8.12 3.11 1.59
C PHE A 41 6.62 2.85 1.71
N PHE A 42 6.25 1.87 2.54
CA PHE A 42 4.86 1.47 2.75
C PHE A 42 4.21 2.33 3.83
N LEU A 43 3.08 2.93 3.50
CA LEU A 43 2.34 3.82 4.38
C LEU A 43 0.90 3.32 4.59
N GLY A 44 0.51 3.11 5.83
CA GLY A 44 -0.83 2.66 6.21
C GLY A 44 -1.16 3.01 7.65
N VAL A 45 -2.43 2.96 7.99
CA VAL A 45 -2.96 3.20 9.34
C VAL A 45 -3.85 2.02 9.74
N GLY A 46 -3.81 1.60 11.00
CA GLY A 46 -4.61 0.49 11.48
C GLY A 46 -4.32 -0.83 10.77
N GLY A 47 -5.35 -1.48 10.20
CA GLY A 47 -5.19 -2.71 9.41
C GLY A 47 -4.30 -2.50 8.18
N GLY A 48 -4.37 -1.32 7.54
CA GLY A 48 -3.46 -0.94 6.47
C GLY A 48 -1.99 -0.90 6.92
N ALA A 49 -1.69 -0.49 8.16
CA ALA A 49 -0.32 -0.55 8.70
C ALA A 49 0.15 -2.01 8.89
N GLY A 50 -0.74 -2.88 9.41
CA GLY A 50 -0.45 -4.32 9.52
C GLY A 50 -0.14 -4.94 8.15
N ASN A 51 -0.93 -4.60 7.13
CA ASN A 51 -0.70 -4.99 5.74
C ASN A 51 0.64 -4.47 5.21
N CYS A 52 1.01 -3.20 5.51
CA CYS A 52 2.30 -2.62 5.13
C CYS A 52 3.48 -3.40 5.70
N SER A 53 3.47 -3.71 7.01
CA SER A 53 4.56 -4.47 7.66
C SER A 53 4.73 -5.85 7.03
N HIS A 54 3.63 -6.55 6.70
CA HIS A 54 3.69 -7.84 6.01
C HIS A 54 4.23 -7.67 4.57
N ALA A 55 3.70 -6.71 3.83
CA ALA A 55 4.14 -6.45 2.45
C ALA A 55 5.64 -6.08 2.39
N VAL A 56 6.17 -5.29 3.34
CA VAL A 56 7.61 -4.98 3.44
C VAL A 56 8.44 -6.26 3.45
N ASN A 57 8.09 -7.26 4.28
CA ASN A 57 8.79 -8.54 4.30
C ASN A 57 8.79 -9.21 2.92
N ASP A 58 7.64 -9.26 2.26
CA ASP A 58 7.48 -9.97 0.99
C ASP A 58 8.21 -9.26 -0.16
N PHE A 59 8.11 -7.93 -0.24
CA PHE A 59 8.84 -7.16 -1.25
C PHE A 59 10.36 -7.27 -1.07
N ARG A 60 10.86 -7.29 0.16
CA ARG A 60 12.28 -7.51 0.44
C ARG A 60 12.73 -8.91 0.09
N LYS A 61 11.99 -9.92 0.56
CA LYS A 61 12.39 -11.32 0.49
C LYS A 61 12.15 -11.96 -0.88
N ILE A 62 11.00 -11.65 -1.52
CA ILE A 62 10.56 -12.30 -2.75
C ILE A 62 10.93 -11.48 -3.99
N VAL A 63 10.76 -10.16 -3.91
CA VAL A 63 10.96 -9.23 -5.05
C VAL A 63 12.37 -8.65 -5.08
N GLY A 64 13.07 -8.59 -3.94
CA GLY A 64 14.41 -8.01 -3.84
C GLY A 64 14.43 -6.48 -3.93
N ILE A 65 13.33 -5.81 -3.53
CA ILE A 65 13.28 -4.35 -3.39
C ILE A 65 13.58 -3.98 -1.94
N GLU A 66 14.45 -2.99 -1.72
CA GLU A 66 14.65 -2.37 -0.42
C GLU A 66 13.37 -1.67 0.02
N ALA A 67 12.72 -2.16 1.08
CA ALA A 67 11.41 -1.68 1.51
C ALA A 67 11.35 -1.46 3.02
N TYR A 68 10.52 -0.49 3.46
CA TYR A 68 10.35 -0.08 4.85
C TYR A 68 8.92 0.39 5.13
N ALA A 69 8.50 0.30 6.41
CA ALA A 69 7.28 0.95 6.90
C ALA A 69 7.60 1.75 8.17
N PRO A 70 7.20 3.04 8.26
CA PRO A 70 7.42 3.86 9.46
C PRO A 70 6.80 3.26 10.73
N THR A 71 5.72 2.50 10.56
CA THR A 71 4.99 1.84 11.65
C THR A 71 5.72 0.66 12.29
N ASP A 72 6.81 0.17 11.68
CA ASP A 72 7.63 -0.90 12.24
C ASP A 72 8.52 -0.42 13.40
N ASN A 73 8.74 0.91 13.52
CA ASN A 73 9.42 1.52 14.65
C ASN A 73 8.39 2.18 15.58
N VAL A 74 7.89 1.44 16.55
CA VAL A 74 6.90 1.92 17.51
C VAL A 74 7.40 3.10 18.35
N SER A 75 8.70 3.15 18.65
CA SER A 75 9.29 4.25 19.46
C SER A 75 9.24 5.57 18.69
N GLU A 76 9.67 5.60 17.44
CA GLU A 76 9.61 6.81 16.62
C GLU A 76 8.17 7.24 16.33
N LEU A 77 7.29 6.28 15.99
CA LEU A 77 5.87 6.55 15.74
C LEU A 77 5.20 7.22 16.95
N THR A 78 5.41 6.69 18.16
CA THR A 78 4.78 7.21 19.37
C THR A 78 5.39 8.52 19.82
N ALA A 79 6.72 8.69 19.74
CA ALA A 79 7.39 9.94 20.08
C ALA A 79 6.92 11.07 19.16
N ARG A 80 6.94 10.88 17.84
CA ARG A 80 6.46 11.90 16.89
C ARG A 80 4.99 12.25 17.10
N THR A 81 4.14 11.24 17.35
CA THR A 81 2.72 11.48 17.64
C THR A 81 2.54 12.36 18.88
N ASN A 82 3.32 12.11 19.94
CA ASN A 82 3.23 12.83 21.20
C ASN A 82 3.82 14.25 21.13
N ASP A 83 4.96 14.40 20.46
CA ASP A 83 5.77 15.61 20.51
C ASP A 83 5.47 16.56 19.34
N GLU A 84 5.15 16.05 18.17
CA GLU A 84 5.04 16.81 16.92
C GLU A 84 3.66 16.73 16.26
N GLY A 85 2.79 15.82 16.73
CA GLY A 85 1.45 15.58 16.22
C GLY A 85 1.37 14.45 15.18
N TRP A 86 0.17 13.86 15.09
CA TRP A 86 -0.08 12.69 14.23
C TRP A 86 0.21 12.93 12.76
N GLU A 87 -0.03 14.13 12.26
CA GLU A 87 0.17 14.50 10.86
C GLU A 87 1.63 14.47 10.42
N THR A 88 2.58 14.58 11.37
CA THR A 88 4.02 14.61 11.07
C THR A 88 4.64 13.22 10.97
N THR A 89 4.01 12.22 11.55
CA THR A 89 4.60 10.88 11.78
C THR A 89 5.23 10.26 10.53
N PHE A 90 4.58 10.34 9.36
CA PHE A 90 5.12 9.77 8.13
C PHE A 90 6.03 10.74 7.39
N VAL A 91 5.64 12.01 7.29
CA VAL A 91 6.42 12.98 6.50
C VAL A 91 7.80 13.23 7.10
N GLU A 92 7.92 13.37 8.41
CA GLU A 92 9.21 13.59 9.06
C GLU A 92 10.09 12.33 9.02
N TRP A 93 9.47 11.15 9.17
CA TRP A 93 10.18 9.88 8.97
C TRP A 93 10.76 9.76 7.54
N LEU A 94 9.99 10.15 6.52
CA LEU A 94 10.43 10.15 5.12
C LEU A 94 11.54 11.17 4.86
N ARG A 95 11.52 12.33 5.51
CA ARG A 95 12.59 13.35 5.41
C ARG A 95 13.92 12.80 5.95
N ILE A 96 13.90 12.20 7.14
CA ILE A 96 15.10 11.59 7.73
C ILE A 96 15.57 10.39 6.90
N SER A 97 14.65 9.64 6.32
CA SER A 97 14.96 8.54 5.37
C SER A 97 15.44 9.05 4.01
N ARG A 98 15.49 10.38 3.80
CA ARG A 98 15.96 11.02 2.56
C ARG A 98 15.21 10.50 1.33
N LEU A 99 13.85 10.53 1.41
CA LEU A 99 13.02 10.21 0.26
C LEU A 99 13.43 11.05 -0.95
N SER A 100 13.55 10.44 -2.11
CA SER A 100 14.02 11.09 -3.34
C SER A 100 13.20 10.65 -4.55
N SER A 101 13.43 11.28 -5.70
CA SER A 101 12.80 10.92 -6.99
C SER A 101 13.15 9.51 -7.49
N ARG A 102 14.17 8.86 -6.93
CA ARG A 102 14.49 7.45 -7.23
C ARG A 102 13.58 6.47 -6.54
N ASP A 103 12.95 6.88 -5.43
CA ASP A 103 12.16 6.06 -4.53
C ASP A 103 10.67 6.11 -4.85
N ALA A 104 9.89 5.35 -4.09
CA ALA A 104 8.45 5.38 -4.18
C ALA A 104 7.77 5.21 -2.83
N LEU A 105 6.56 5.78 -2.69
CA LEU A 105 5.60 5.45 -1.65
C LEU A 105 4.66 4.35 -2.13
N PHE A 106 4.24 3.47 -1.23
CA PHE A 106 3.18 2.50 -1.46
C PHE A 106 2.12 2.63 -0.36
N VAL A 107 0.95 3.11 -0.73
CA VAL A 107 -0.14 3.39 0.23
C VAL A 107 -1.08 2.20 0.33
N MET A 108 -1.36 1.75 1.56
CA MET A 108 -2.43 0.81 1.87
C MET A 108 -3.42 1.48 2.82
N SER A 109 -4.58 1.88 2.29
CA SER A 109 -5.56 2.65 3.05
C SER A 109 -6.99 2.33 2.59
N VAL A 110 -7.94 2.32 3.52
CA VAL A 110 -9.36 2.15 3.19
C VAL A 110 -9.91 3.34 2.43
N GLY A 111 -9.54 4.56 2.80
CA GLY A 111 -10.09 5.79 2.22
C GLY A 111 -9.06 6.65 1.45
N GLY A 112 -7.79 6.26 1.42
CA GLY A 112 -6.75 7.00 0.69
C GLY A 112 -6.40 8.39 1.22
N GLY A 113 -6.90 8.78 2.40
CA GLY A 113 -6.74 10.11 2.98
C GLY A 113 -7.70 11.16 2.40
N ASN A 114 -8.02 12.20 3.18
CA ASN A 114 -8.83 13.32 2.74
C ASN A 114 -8.35 14.63 3.37
N LEU A 115 -7.87 15.55 2.55
CA LEU A 115 -7.33 16.83 2.98
C LEU A 115 -8.41 17.74 3.60
N GLU A 116 -9.59 17.82 2.97
CA GLU A 116 -10.67 18.73 3.38
C GLU A 116 -11.29 18.31 4.70
N LYS A 117 -11.45 17.00 4.91
CA LYS A 117 -12.05 16.41 6.12
C LYS A 117 -11.01 16.04 7.18
N ASN A 118 -9.74 16.35 6.95
CA ASN A 118 -8.62 15.99 7.83
C ASN A 118 -8.60 14.50 8.22
N ILE A 119 -8.88 13.60 7.26
CA ILE A 119 -8.85 12.16 7.47
C ILE A 119 -7.49 11.63 7.05
N SER A 120 -6.80 10.92 7.96
CA SER A 120 -5.42 10.42 7.78
C SER A 120 -4.46 11.54 7.33
N PRO A 121 -4.34 12.64 8.10
CA PRO A 121 -3.51 13.78 7.72
C PRO A 121 -2.02 13.40 7.59
N ASN A 122 -1.53 12.43 8.37
CA ASN A 122 -0.19 11.87 8.23
C ASN A 122 0.06 11.31 6.82
N LEU A 123 -0.92 10.60 6.26
CA LEU A 123 -0.84 10.06 4.90
C LEU A 123 -0.86 11.19 3.85
N VAL A 124 -1.77 12.17 4.02
CA VAL A 124 -1.88 13.31 3.10
C VAL A 124 -0.56 14.09 3.06
N ARG A 125 0.04 14.43 4.23
CA ARG A 125 1.32 15.16 4.31
C ARG A 125 2.48 14.39 3.67
N ALA A 126 2.52 13.07 3.84
CA ALA A 126 3.51 12.23 3.19
C ALA A 126 3.38 12.26 1.65
N LEU A 127 2.16 12.19 1.14
CA LEU A 127 1.87 12.24 -0.30
C LEU A 127 2.21 13.61 -0.91
N GLU A 128 1.88 14.72 -0.22
CA GLU A 128 2.29 16.08 -0.62
C GLU A 128 3.82 16.17 -0.72
N TYR A 129 4.53 15.65 0.27
CA TYR A 129 5.99 15.64 0.28
C TYR A 129 6.58 14.79 -0.85
N ALA A 130 6.00 13.60 -1.12
CA ALA A 130 6.41 12.76 -2.24
C ALA A 130 6.30 13.48 -3.59
N LYS A 131 5.22 14.24 -3.81
CA LYS A 131 5.06 15.07 -5.02
C LYS A 131 6.14 16.16 -5.13
N VAL A 132 6.48 16.79 -4.00
CA VAL A 132 7.53 17.83 -3.99
C VAL A 132 8.90 17.27 -4.37
N VAL A 133 9.26 16.08 -3.88
CA VAL A 133 10.56 15.45 -4.17
C VAL A 133 10.57 14.62 -5.46
N GLY A 134 9.41 14.46 -6.11
CA GLY A 134 9.28 13.72 -7.36
C GLY A 134 9.33 12.20 -7.19
N ALA A 135 9.05 11.67 -5.99
CA ALA A 135 8.95 10.24 -5.75
C ALA A 135 7.64 9.68 -6.36
N ASN A 136 7.71 8.46 -6.91
CA ASN A 136 6.50 7.80 -7.41
C ASN A 136 5.54 7.46 -6.27
N ILE A 137 4.25 7.42 -6.57
CA ILE A 137 3.19 7.07 -5.61
C ILE A 137 2.40 5.90 -6.16
N PHE A 138 2.50 4.76 -5.46
CA PHE A 138 1.66 3.58 -5.63
C PHE A 138 0.60 3.52 -4.55
N GLY A 139 -0.51 2.83 -4.81
CA GLY A 139 -1.52 2.61 -3.79
C GLY A 139 -2.47 1.47 -4.07
N ILE A 140 -2.93 0.80 -3.01
CA ILE A 140 -4.09 -0.08 -3.00
C ILE A 140 -5.06 0.50 -1.98
N VAL A 141 -6.15 1.07 -2.46
CA VAL A 141 -7.10 1.84 -1.66
C VAL A 141 -8.53 1.41 -1.92
N GLY A 142 -9.42 1.68 -1.00
CA GLY A 142 -10.86 1.44 -1.17
C GLY A 142 -11.64 2.72 -1.47
N ARG A 143 -12.97 2.65 -1.42
CA ARG A 143 -13.90 3.76 -1.66
C ARG A 143 -13.67 4.41 -3.03
N ASP A 144 -13.47 5.72 -3.04
CA ASP A 144 -13.15 6.56 -4.19
C ASP A 144 -11.62 6.78 -4.36
N GLY A 145 -10.81 6.13 -3.52
CA GLY A 145 -9.37 6.26 -3.50
C GLY A 145 -8.82 7.52 -2.82
N GLY A 146 -9.66 8.48 -2.48
CA GLY A 146 -9.34 9.69 -1.73
C GLY A 146 -8.19 10.52 -2.31
N PHE A 147 -7.38 11.09 -1.43
CA PHE A 147 -6.22 11.90 -1.83
C PHE A 147 -5.17 11.07 -2.58
N THR A 148 -4.98 9.80 -2.17
CA THR A 148 -4.03 8.89 -2.83
C THR A 148 -4.35 8.71 -4.31
N ALA A 149 -5.61 8.48 -4.69
CA ALA A 149 -6.00 8.32 -6.10
C ALA A 149 -5.84 9.60 -6.90
N ARG A 150 -5.99 10.78 -6.26
CA ARG A 150 -5.84 12.08 -6.94
C ARG A 150 -4.40 12.43 -7.31
N VAL A 151 -3.42 11.96 -6.54
CA VAL A 151 -2.01 12.33 -6.72
C VAL A 151 -1.11 11.16 -7.10
N GLY A 152 -1.64 9.93 -7.05
CA GLY A 152 -0.88 8.71 -7.30
C GLY A 152 -0.62 8.46 -8.78
N ASP A 153 0.52 7.82 -9.06
CA ASP A 153 0.93 7.44 -10.41
C ASP A 153 0.35 6.07 -10.80
N HIS A 154 0.28 5.13 -9.85
CA HIS A 154 -0.26 3.78 -10.02
C HIS A 154 -1.12 3.41 -8.81
N VAL A 155 -2.43 3.55 -8.95
CA VAL A 155 -3.38 3.29 -7.85
C VAL A 155 -4.43 2.28 -8.27
N ILE A 156 -4.58 1.24 -7.46
CA ILE A 156 -5.63 0.23 -7.60
C ILE A 156 -6.72 0.55 -6.58
N ILE A 157 -7.94 0.71 -7.05
CA ILE A 157 -9.11 0.95 -6.19
C ILE A 157 -9.85 -0.38 -6.01
N VAL A 158 -9.94 -0.85 -4.77
CA VAL A 158 -10.77 -2.01 -4.41
C VAL A 158 -12.24 -1.61 -4.55
N PRO A 159 -13.02 -2.26 -5.44
CA PRO A 159 -14.40 -1.89 -5.70
C PRO A 159 -15.27 -1.98 -4.44
N THR A 160 -16.07 -0.95 -4.16
CA THR A 160 -17.08 -0.99 -3.11
C THR A 160 -18.33 -1.70 -3.62
N VAL A 161 -18.63 -2.86 -3.07
CA VAL A 161 -19.82 -3.65 -3.41
C VAL A 161 -20.89 -3.61 -2.31
N ASN A 162 -20.49 -3.29 -1.07
CA ASN A 162 -21.36 -3.09 0.08
C ASN A 162 -20.75 -2.02 0.97
N THR A 163 -21.51 -0.95 1.23
CA THR A 163 -21.06 0.20 2.03
C THR A 163 -20.86 -0.13 3.52
N GLU A 164 -21.48 -1.19 4.01
CA GLU A 164 -21.31 -1.66 5.40
C GLU A 164 -20.03 -2.46 5.60
N ASN A 165 -19.46 -3.01 4.51
CA ASN A 165 -18.29 -3.88 4.54
C ASN A 165 -17.07 -3.28 3.81
N ILE A 166 -16.99 -1.95 3.66
CA ILE A 166 -15.88 -1.29 2.96
C ILE A 166 -14.54 -1.64 3.59
N THR A 167 -14.39 -1.46 4.90
CA THR A 167 -13.12 -1.69 5.61
C THR A 167 -12.64 -3.14 5.50
N PRO A 168 -13.42 -4.15 5.89
CA PRO A 168 -12.95 -5.52 5.83
C PRO A 168 -12.61 -5.97 4.40
N HIS A 169 -13.39 -5.56 3.40
CA HIS A 169 -13.06 -5.89 2.00
C HIS A 169 -11.84 -5.14 1.50
N ALA A 170 -11.71 -3.83 1.76
CA ALA A 170 -10.55 -3.07 1.32
C ALA A 170 -9.24 -3.66 1.90
N GLU A 171 -9.21 -3.95 3.19
CA GLU A 171 -8.02 -4.50 3.86
C GLU A 171 -7.72 -5.95 3.43
N ALA A 172 -8.73 -6.80 3.24
CA ALA A 172 -8.54 -8.16 2.73
C ALA A 172 -7.99 -8.16 1.29
N PHE A 173 -8.53 -7.31 0.42
CA PHE A 173 -8.09 -7.22 -0.97
C PHE A 173 -6.74 -6.50 -1.14
N GLN A 174 -6.32 -5.64 -0.21
CA GLN A 174 -4.92 -5.22 -0.14
C GLN A 174 -4.02 -6.47 -0.07
N GLY A 175 -4.36 -7.42 0.80
CA GLY A 175 -3.65 -8.69 0.94
C GLY A 175 -3.62 -9.51 -0.35
N VAL A 176 -4.76 -9.67 -0.99
CA VAL A 176 -4.86 -10.39 -2.28
C VAL A 176 -3.98 -9.78 -3.34
N ILE A 177 -4.03 -8.43 -3.47
CA ILE A 177 -3.33 -7.72 -4.54
C ILE A 177 -1.81 -7.70 -4.31
N TRP A 178 -1.30 -7.40 -3.09
CA TRP A 178 0.16 -7.40 -2.93
C TRP A 178 0.76 -8.80 -3.07
N HIS A 179 0.06 -9.88 -2.61
CA HIS A 179 0.52 -11.25 -2.83
C HIS A 179 0.54 -11.61 -4.31
N LEU A 180 -0.44 -11.13 -5.10
CA LEU A 180 -0.42 -11.24 -6.55
C LEU A 180 0.83 -10.53 -7.10
N LEU A 181 1.09 -9.28 -6.70
CA LEU A 181 2.24 -8.50 -7.18
C LEU A 181 3.57 -9.19 -6.88
N VAL A 182 3.82 -9.62 -5.63
CA VAL A 182 5.09 -10.29 -5.28
C VAL A 182 5.25 -11.66 -5.92
N SER A 183 4.15 -12.28 -6.36
CA SER A 183 4.15 -13.54 -7.11
C SER A 183 4.25 -13.34 -8.62
N HIS A 184 4.07 -12.10 -9.09
CA HIS A 184 4.07 -11.77 -10.52
C HIS A 184 5.41 -12.08 -11.18
N PRO A 185 5.44 -12.72 -12.38
CA PRO A 185 6.70 -13.11 -13.06
C PRO A 185 7.70 -11.96 -13.26
N ALA A 186 7.24 -10.73 -13.50
CA ALA A 186 8.10 -9.57 -13.65
C ALA A 186 8.74 -9.11 -12.34
N LEU A 187 8.18 -9.48 -11.20
CA LEU A 187 8.60 -9.04 -9.88
C LEU A 187 9.32 -10.12 -9.07
N LYS A 188 8.83 -11.34 -9.11
CA LYS A 188 9.37 -12.46 -8.32
C LYS A 188 10.80 -12.79 -8.75
N THR A 189 11.77 -12.56 -7.88
CA THR A 189 13.19 -12.92 -8.10
C THR A 189 13.63 -14.12 -7.28
N ASN A 190 13.00 -14.37 -6.14
CA ASN A 190 13.34 -15.44 -5.24
C ASN A 190 12.19 -16.44 -5.10
N GLN A 191 12.54 -17.70 -4.90
CA GLN A 191 11.54 -18.75 -4.65
C GLN A 191 10.99 -18.63 -3.24
N THR A 192 9.71 -18.94 -3.08
CA THR A 192 9.05 -19.08 -1.79
C THR A 192 9.22 -20.51 -1.26
N LYS A 193 9.34 -20.65 0.07
CA LYS A 193 9.69 -21.94 0.69
C LYS A 193 8.66 -23.02 0.42
N TRP A 194 7.38 -22.70 0.57
CA TRP A 194 6.31 -23.70 0.48
C TRP A 194 6.13 -24.24 -0.94
N GLU A 195 6.15 -23.38 -1.93
CA GLU A 195 6.03 -23.74 -3.34
C GLU A 195 7.27 -24.48 -3.85
N SER A 196 8.46 -24.23 -3.27
CA SER A 196 9.69 -24.94 -3.62
C SER A 196 9.82 -26.29 -2.92
N ALA A 197 9.26 -26.45 -1.72
CA ALA A 197 9.34 -27.70 -0.96
C ALA A 197 8.45 -28.83 -1.49
N LEU A 198 7.50 -28.50 -2.39
CA LEU A 198 6.59 -29.46 -3.02
C LEU A 198 7.04 -29.92 -4.41
N ARG A 199 8.22 -29.48 -4.86
CA ARG A 199 8.89 -29.88 -6.10
C ARG A 199 10.08 -30.76 -5.78
#